data_652a1c0c2264fd8199f0356ea01a151e
#
_entry.id   652a1c0c2264fd8199f0356ea01a151e
#
_cell.length_a   1.000
_cell.length_b   1.000
_cell.length_c   1.000
_cell.angle_alpha   90.00
_cell.angle_beta   90.00
_cell.angle_gamma   90.00
#
_symmetry.space_group_name_H-M   'P 1'
#
loop_
_entity.id
_entity.type
_entity.pdbx_description
1 polymer ?
#
loop_
_entity_poly.entity_id
_entity_poly.type
_entity_poly.pdbx_seq_one_letter_code
_entity_poly.pdbx_strand_id
1 'polypeptide(L)'
;FGLPGAYTSVCSAKHLPGYVNMSEKYKEKGIDQIICVSVNDPFVMNAWGKENNVGDKILMMGDPFLNFTKAIGADVDKSGRGLGVRSNRYTMLVDDMKVIKLQEEKDTGSCEISAAENFLELV
;
A
#
# COMPACT_ATOMS: atom_id res chain seq x y z
N PHE A 1 -0.91 2.02 -3.27
CA PHE A 1 -1.59 1.49 -2.08
C PHE A 1 -0.78 1.77 -0.82
N GLY A 2 -1.48 1.95 0.27
CA GLY A 2 -0.87 2.19 1.58
C GLY A 2 -1.31 1.14 2.59
N LEU A 3 -0.47 0.90 3.58
CA LEU A 3 -0.71 -0.15 4.57
C LEU A 3 -0.01 0.16 5.89
N PRO A 4 -0.43 -0.51 6.99
CA PRO A 4 0.10 -0.19 8.33
C PRO A 4 1.58 -0.43 8.53
N GLY A 5 2.19 -1.38 7.83
CA GLY A 5 3.62 -1.58 8.03
C GLY A 5 4.20 -2.78 7.30
N ALA A 6 5.45 -2.62 6.86
CA ALA A 6 6.26 -3.70 6.35
C ALA A 6 6.38 -4.80 7.41
N TYR A 7 6.40 -6.04 6.97
CA TYR A 7 6.52 -7.24 7.82
C TYR A 7 5.35 -7.49 8.77
N THR A 8 4.30 -6.67 8.74
CA THR A 8 3.09 -6.97 9.51
C THR A 8 2.24 -8.01 8.78
N SER A 9 1.36 -8.72 9.51
CA SER A 9 0.75 -9.97 9.04
C SER A 9 -0.04 -9.85 7.74
N VAL A 10 -1.06 -9.01 7.70
CA VAL A 10 -1.92 -8.87 6.51
C VAL A 10 -1.19 -8.18 5.36
N CYS A 11 -0.33 -7.21 5.68
CA CYS A 11 0.47 -6.51 4.69
C CYS A 11 1.40 -7.47 3.94
N SER A 12 2.07 -8.37 4.67
CA SER A 12 3.01 -9.35 4.10
C SER A 12 2.32 -10.57 3.49
N ALA A 13 1.19 -11.00 4.05
CA ALA A 13 0.52 -12.21 3.61
C ALA A 13 -0.42 -11.99 2.43
N LYS A 14 -1.00 -10.80 2.28
CA LYS A 14 -2.09 -10.58 1.34
C LYS A 14 -1.94 -9.32 0.49
N HIS A 15 -1.74 -8.16 1.11
CA HIS A 15 -1.83 -6.88 0.39
C HIS A 15 -0.71 -6.71 -0.63
N LEU A 16 0.54 -6.76 -0.19
CA LEU A 16 1.69 -6.63 -1.11
C LEU A 16 1.77 -7.78 -2.12
N PRO A 17 1.68 -9.06 -1.71
CA PRO A 17 1.73 -10.15 -2.69
C PRO A 17 0.63 -10.07 -3.75
N GLY A 18 -0.55 -9.61 -3.39
CA GLY A 18 -1.64 -9.42 -4.34
C GLY A 18 -1.27 -8.47 -5.48
N TYR A 19 -0.67 -7.32 -5.14
CA TYR A 19 -0.24 -6.36 -6.16
C TYR A 19 0.94 -6.86 -6.98
N VAL A 20 1.87 -7.61 -6.38
CA VAL A 20 2.96 -8.24 -7.11
C VAL A 20 2.41 -9.20 -8.17
N ASN A 21 1.48 -10.06 -7.77
CA ASN A 21 0.90 -11.07 -8.65
C ASN A 21 0.04 -10.46 -9.78
N MET A 22 -0.61 -9.33 -9.50
CA MET A 22 -1.52 -8.69 -10.45
C MET A 22 -0.87 -7.55 -11.25
N SER A 23 0.42 -7.31 -11.08
CA SER A 23 1.11 -6.15 -11.66
C SER A 23 0.95 -6.06 -13.19
N GLU A 24 1.06 -7.19 -13.90
CA GLU A 24 0.91 -7.20 -15.36
C GLU A 24 -0.52 -6.82 -15.79
N LYS A 25 -1.52 -7.26 -15.05
CA LYS A 25 -2.92 -6.91 -15.33
C LYS A 25 -3.18 -5.42 -15.15
N TYR A 26 -2.55 -4.81 -14.15
CA TYR A 26 -2.63 -3.35 -13.97
C TYR A 26 -1.95 -2.60 -15.13
N LYS A 27 -0.81 -3.10 -15.61
CA LYS A 27 -0.16 -2.52 -16.80
C LYS A 27 -1.06 -2.59 -18.02
N GLU A 28 -1.72 -3.71 -18.23
CA GLU A 28 -2.67 -3.88 -19.34
C GLU A 28 -3.83 -2.90 -19.29
N LYS A 29 -4.18 -2.44 -18.08
CA LYS A 29 -5.21 -1.42 -17.86
C LYS A 29 -4.69 0.01 -18.07
N GLY A 30 -3.42 0.19 -18.40
CA GLY A 30 -2.81 1.50 -18.62
C GLY A 30 -2.21 2.14 -17.38
N ILE A 31 -2.00 1.37 -16.31
CA ILE A 31 -1.33 1.87 -15.11
C ILE A 31 0.17 1.93 -15.36
N ASP A 32 0.73 3.12 -15.24
CA ASP A 32 2.16 3.35 -15.50
C ASP A 32 3.05 2.87 -14.37
N GLN A 33 2.60 3.03 -13.13
CA GLN A 33 3.39 2.74 -11.93
C GLN A 33 2.51 2.28 -10.79
N ILE A 34 2.92 1.20 -10.11
CA ILE A 34 2.32 0.79 -8.85
C ILE A 34 3.27 1.20 -7.73
N ILE A 35 2.73 1.86 -6.71
CA ILE A 35 3.51 2.37 -5.56
C ILE A 35 2.94 1.80 -4.29
N CYS A 36 3.82 1.28 -3.42
CA CYS A 36 3.49 0.86 -2.06
C CYS A 36 4.06 1.89 -1.09
N VAL A 37 3.20 2.45 -0.23
CA VAL A 37 3.60 3.44 0.77
C VAL A 37 3.33 2.89 2.17
N SER A 38 4.31 3.04 3.06
CA SER A 38 4.16 2.64 4.46
C SER A 38 4.93 3.59 5.37
N VAL A 39 4.48 3.67 6.63
CA VAL A 39 5.17 4.44 7.68
C VAL A 39 6.34 3.59 8.19
N ASN A 40 7.35 3.47 7.36
CA ASN A 40 8.60 2.75 7.62
C ASN A 40 9.73 3.53 6.97
N ASP A 41 10.96 3.27 7.40
CA ASP A 41 12.13 3.87 6.77
C ASP A 41 12.43 3.20 5.41
N PRO A 42 13.24 3.85 4.55
CA PRO A 42 13.51 3.32 3.21
C PRO A 42 14.32 2.01 3.21
N PHE A 43 15.13 1.76 4.23
CA PHE A 43 15.91 0.52 4.30
C PHE A 43 14.99 -0.67 4.57
N VAL A 44 14.05 -0.53 5.49
CA VAL A 44 13.03 -1.54 5.78
C VAL A 44 12.18 -1.80 4.54
N MET A 45 11.73 -0.74 3.86
CA MET A 45 10.92 -0.87 2.66
C MET A 45 11.67 -1.59 1.54
N ASN A 46 12.94 -1.29 1.36
CA ASN A 46 13.78 -1.96 0.37
C ASN A 46 13.93 -3.47 0.68
N ALA A 47 14.22 -3.81 1.93
CA ALA A 47 14.38 -5.20 2.35
C ALA A 47 13.07 -5.99 2.19
N TRP A 48 11.96 -5.39 2.59
CA TRP A 48 10.65 -6.02 2.48
C TRP A 48 10.25 -6.25 1.01
N GLY A 49 10.55 -5.28 0.15
CA GLY A 49 10.34 -5.41 -1.29
C GLY A 49 11.14 -6.55 -1.89
N LYS A 50 12.41 -6.68 -1.50
CA LYS A 50 13.28 -7.77 -1.99
C LYS A 50 12.76 -9.14 -1.57
N GLU A 51 12.32 -9.28 -0.33
CA GLU A 51 11.76 -10.55 0.17
C GLU A 51 10.48 -10.94 -0.53
N ASN A 52 9.72 -9.96 -1.02
CA ASN A 52 8.47 -10.20 -1.75
C ASN A 52 8.67 -10.21 -3.27
N ASN A 53 9.91 -10.17 -3.75
CA ASN A 53 10.26 -10.25 -5.16
C ASN A 53 9.56 -9.19 -6.01
N VAL A 54 9.44 -7.97 -5.49
CA VAL A 54 8.75 -6.89 -6.21
C VAL A 54 9.49 -6.48 -7.48
N GLY A 55 10.83 -6.60 -7.48
CA GLY A 55 11.65 -6.18 -8.62
C GLY A 55 11.36 -4.73 -9.02
N ASP A 56 11.05 -4.52 -10.27
CA ASP A 56 10.62 -3.24 -10.82
C ASP A 56 9.10 -3.12 -10.94
N LYS A 57 8.35 -4.13 -10.46
CA LYS A 57 6.89 -4.16 -10.55
C LYS A 57 6.23 -3.13 -9.63
N ILE A 58 6.79 -2.91 -8.46
CA ILE A 58 6.24 -2.01 -7.43
C ILE A 58 7.35 -1.12 -6.90
N LEU A 59 7.11 0.19 -6.87
CA LEU A 59 7.99 1.14 -6.23
C LEU A 59 7.68 1.16 -4.73
N MET A 60 8.67 0.79 -3.91
CA MET A 60 8.52 0.74 -2.47
C MET A 60 8.93 2.07 -1.86
N MET A 61 8.01 2.76 -1.21
CA MET A 61 8.24 4.10 -0.65
C MET A 61 7.99 4.14 0.85
N GLY A 62 8.93 4.71 1.59
CA GLY A 62 8.81 4.96 3.01
C GLY A 62 8.24 6.35 3.29
N ASP A 63 7.38 6.45 4.31
CA ASP A 63 6.86 7.70 4.82
C ASP A 63 7.09 7.74 6.35
N PRO A 64 8.37 7.72 6.81
CA PRO A 64 8.69 7.50 8.22
C PRO A 64 8.19 8.61 9.14
N PHE A 65 8.02 9.81 8.63
CA PHE A 65 7.56 10.97 9.42
C PHE A 65 6.06 11.27 9.21
N LEU A 66 5.33 10.40 8.53
CA LEU A 66 3.89 10.55 8.27
C LEU A 66 3.50 11.79 7.44
N ASN A 67 4.44 12.42 6.76
CA ASN A 67 4.15 13.63 5.98
C ASN A 67 3.06 13.40 4.94
N PHE A 68 3.19 12.35 4.15
CA PHE A 68 2.19 11.99 3.15
C PHE A 68 0.94 11.38 3.79
N THR A 69 1.13 10.45 4.72
CA THR A 69 0.02 9.73 5.36
C THR A 69 -0.94 10.68 6.08
N LYS A 70 -0.41 11.67 6.82
CA LYS A 70 -1.24 12.69 7.48
C LYS A 70 -1.89 13.64 6.47
N ALA A 71 -1.17 14.00 5.41
CA ALA A 71 -1.69 14.91 4.40
C ALA A 71 -2.94 14.37 3.71
N ILE A 72 -3.03 13.05 3.52
CA ILE A 72 -4.21 12.40 2.92
C ILE A 72 -5.23 11.93 3.97
N GLY A 73 -5.00 12.20 5.25
CA GLY A 73 -5.92 11.82 6.32
C GLY A 73 -5.99 10.33 6.61
N ALA A 74 -4.92 9.59 6.31
CA ALA A 74 -4.89 8.13 6.45
C ALA A 74 -4.14 7.65 7.71
N ASP A 75 -3.72 8.56 8.59
CA ASP A 75 -3.01 8.17 9.81
C ASP A 75 -3.96 7.50 10.81
N VAL A 76 -3.43 6.52 11.50
CA VAL A 76 -4.16 5.74 12.51
C VAL A 76 -3.23 5.38 13.66
N ASP A 77 -3.72 5.47 14.89
CA ASP A 77 -2.96 5.10 16.07
C ASP A 77 -2.98 3.59 16.29
N LYS A 78 -1.82 2.97 16.15
CA LYS A 78 -1.58 1.54 16.41
C LYS A 78 -0.67 1.31 17.60
N SER A 79 -0.62 2.27 18.52
CA SER A 79 0.24 2.20 19.72
C SER A 79 -0.10 0.98 20.59
N GLY A 80 -1.37 0.57 20.65
CA GLY A 80 -1.79 -0.62 21.39
C GLY A 80 -1.17 -1.92 20.91
N ARG A 81 -0.64 -1.94 19.69
CA ARG A 81 0.10 -3.06 19.10
C ARG A 81 1.60 -2.82 19.05
N GLY A 82 2.07 -1.74 19.67
CA GLY A 82 3.48 -1.38 19.68
C GLY A 82 3.98 -0.77 18.38
N LEU A 83 3.08 -0.33 17.50
CA LEU A 83 3.45 0.19 16.18
C LEU A 83 3.49 1.72 16.11
N GLY A 84 2.90 2.39 17.12
CA GLY A 84 2.77 3.84 17.08
C GLY A 84 1.72 4.29 16.07
N VAL A 85 1.90 5.49 15.53
CA VAL A 85 1.01 6.00 14.49
C VAL A 85 1.45 5.47 13.14
N ARG A 86 0.53 4.86 12.42
CA ARG A 86 0.77 4.22 11.13
C ARG A 86 -0.27 4.68 10.11
N SER A 87 -0.25 4.07 8.94
CA SER A 87 -1.24 4.31 7.89
C SER A 87 -2.41 3.34 8.01
N ASN A 88 -3.59 3.82 7.68
CA ASN A 88 -4.72 2.96 7.40
C ASN A 88 -4.42 2.14 6.12
N ARG A 89 -5.24 1.14 5.83
CA ARG A 89 -5.09 0.33 4.63
C ARG A 89 -6.01 0.87 3.54
N TYR A 90 -5.40 1.21 2.40
CA TYR A 90 -6.15 1.77 1.28
C TYR A 90 -5.48 1.44 -0.05
N THR A 91 -6.21 1.65 -1.13
CA THR A 91 -5.66 1.72 -2.47
C THR A 91 -6.33 2.86 -3.22
N MET A 92 -5.60 3.51 -4.11
CA MET A 92 -6.15 4.60 -4.90
C MET A 92 -5.53 4.65 -6.29
N LEU A 93 -6.32 5.09 -7.24
CA LEU A 93 -5.89 5.43 -8.59
C LEU A 93 -5.67 6.93 -8.66
N VAL A 94 -4.47 7.32 -9.05
CA VAL A 94 -4.09 8.73 -9.19
C VAL A 94 -3.72 9.00 -10.63
N ASP A 95 -4.27 10.06 -11.21
CA ASP A 95 -3.96 10.51 -12.55
C ASP A 95 -3.69 12.01 -12.53
N ASP A 96 -2.50 12.41 -12.97
CA ASP A 96 -2.08 13.80 -13.02
C ASP A 96 -2.32 14.53 -11.68
N MET A 97 -1.82 13.94 -10.59
CA MET A 97 -1.91 14.47 -9.22
C MET A 97 -3.32 14.49 -8.64
N LYS A 98 -4.29 13.86 -9.31
CA LYS A 98 -5.68 13.79 -8.83
C LYS A 98 -6.05 12.36 -8.47
N VAL A 99 -6.70 12.19 -7.32
CA VAL A 99 -7.25 10.90 -6.91
C VAL A 99 -8.54 10.66 -7.68
N ILE A 100 -8.53 9.65 -8.54
CA ILE A 100 -9.68 9.28 -9.37
C ILE A 100 -10.58 8.28 -8.66
N LYS A 101 -9.97 7.31 -7.97
CA LYS A 101 -10.67 6.27 -7.20
C LYS A 101 -9.94 6.03 -5.90
N LEU A 102 -10.68 5.79 -4.82
CA LEU A 102 -10.13 5.48 -3.51
C LEU A 102 -10.97 4.41 -2.84
N GLN A 103 -10.31 3.36 -2.36
CA GLN A 103 -10.92 2.33 -1.52
C GLN A 103 -10.13 2.24 -0.23
N GLU A 104 -10.75 2.58 0.88
CA GLU A 104 -10.15 2.54 2.20
C GLU A 104 -10.83 1.47 3.04
N GLU A 105 -10.06 0.58 3.64
CA GLU A 105 -10.59 -0.44 4.55
C GLU A 105 -11.09 0.21 5.84
N LYS A 106 -12.15 -0.33 6.39
CA LYS A 106 -12.67 0.13 7.70
C LYS A 106 -11.79 -0.35 8.85
N ASP A 107 -11.11 -1.48 8.67
CA ASP A 107 -10.23 -2.10 9.66
C ASP A 107 -8.90 -2.45 9.00
N THR A 108 -7.78 -2.09 9.63
CA THR A 108 -6.45 -2.39 9.12
C THR A 108 -6.15 -3.88 9.04
N GLY A 109 -6.88 -4.72 9.76
CA GLY A 109 -6.80 -6.17 9.66
C GLY A 109 -7.47 -6.76 8.43
N SER A 110 -8.29 -5.97 7.72
CA SER A 110 -9.00 -6.39 6.52
C SER A 110 -8.23 -5.99 5.27
N CYS A 111 -8.24 -6.85 4.25
CA CYS A 111 -7.71 -6.55 2.93
C CYS A 111 -8.66 -7.15 1.90
N GLU A 112 -9.72 -6.42 1.61
CA GLU A 112 -10.81 -6.84 0.70
C GLU A 112 -11.00 -5.80 -0.39
N ILE A 113 -11.61 -4.65 -0.08
CA ILE A 113 -11.87 -3.61 -1.08
C ILE A 113 -10.59 -2.95 -1.60
N SER A 114 -9.51 -2.96 -0.80
CA SER A 114 -8.19 -2.47 -1.19
C SER A 114 -7.32 -3.55 -1.84
N ALA A 115 -7.76 -4.80 -1.87
CA ALA A 115 -7.01 -5.90 -2.46
C ALA A 115 -6.87 -5.71 -3.96
N ALA A 116 -5.74 -6.17 -4.51
CA ALA A 116 -5.41 -5.97 -5.92
C ALA A 116 -6.50 -6.52 -6.87
N GLU A 117 -7.01 -7.71 -6.57
CA GLU A 117 -8.04 -8.35 -7.40
C GLU A 117 -9.31 -7.51 -7.47
N ASN A 118 -9.74 -6.99 -6.34
CA ASN A 118 -10.99 -6.24 -6.24
C ASN A 118 -10.86 -4.84 -6.84
N PHE A 119 -9.74 -4.18 -6.57
CA PHE A 119 -9.53 -2.83 -7.09
C PHE A 119 -9.31 -2.82 -8.61
N LEU A 120 -8.77 -3.91 -9.16
CA LEU A 120 -8.55 -4.03 -10.61
C LEU A 120 -9.86 -3.84 -11.40
N GLU A 121 -10.98 -4.26 -10.84
CA GLU A 121 -12.29 -4.11 -11.48
C GLU A 121 -12.75 -2.65 -11.56
N LEU A 122 -12.17 -1.77 -10.76
CA LEU A 122 -12.53 -0.36 -10.70
C LEU A 122 -11.66 0.54 -11.60
N VAL A 123 -10.58 0.02 -12.11
CA VAL A 123 -9.64 0.82 -12.92
C VAL A 123 -9.67 0.49 -14.40
#